data_d2a1d957152c3368a4c91286fb55ae10
#
_entry.id   d2a1d957152c3368a4c91286fb55ae10
#
_cell.length_a   1.000
_cell.length_b   1.000
_cell.length_c   1.000
_cell.angle_alpha   90.00
_cell.angle_beta   90.00
_cell.angle_gamma   90.00
#
_symmetry.space_group_name_H-M   'P 1'
#
loop_
_entity.id
_entity.type
_entity.pdbx_description
1 polymer ?
#
loop_
_entity_poly.entity_id
_entity_poly.type
_entity_poly.pdbx_seq_one_letter_code
_entity_poly.pdbx_strand_id
1 'polypeptide(L)'
;MLQASRRPQDNRRFVPMTLPKLIEALLFSAQKPLSAKEIVDVIKRSREAGDFLPTEFANVKEAEVAAALEQLKAEYIGQQHAFQLVEKAQGWQLVSDPAYAQWVRRLFPGPKQARLTPPALETLAIIAYRQPITRADVEAVRGVNIDGVLQTLMERGLVKIAGRAEIPGRPLLYETTQFFLDHFGLRSLDELPNVEELRARHLPVASPAPAAVAGPGSSTPATTGGVEAEPGSPTPD
;
A
#
# COMPACT_ATOMS: atom_id res chain seq x y z
N MET A 1 -67.41 -20.49 7.65
CA MET A 1 -66.67 -20.30 6.39
C MET A 1 -65.28 -19.80 6.74
N LEU A 2 -64.31 -20.71 6.77
CA LEU A 2 -62.88 -20.37 7.05
C LEU A 2 -62.20 -20.02 5.72
N GLN A 3 -61.79 -18.76 5.59
CA GLN A 3 -60.91 -18.33 4.49
C GLN A 3 -59.51 -18.87 4.76
N ALA A 4 -59.09 -19.83 3.96
CA ALA A 4 -57.73 -20.31 3.93
C ALA A 4 -56.80 -19.18 3.42
N SER A 5 -56.01 -18.63 4.32
CA SER A 5 -54.95 -17.70 4.02
C SER A 5 -53.95 -18.38 3.06
N ARG A 6 -53.95 -17.98 1.79
CA ARG A 6 -52.93 -18.37 0.82
C ARG A 6 -51.59 -17.76 1.26
N ARG A 7 -50.68 -18.58 1.71
CA ARG A 7 -49.29 -18.21 1.85
C ARG A 7 -48.76 -17.71 0.50
N PRO A 8 -48.07 -16.62 0.42
CA PRO A 8 -47.47 -16.17 -0.83
C PRO A 8 -46.52 -17.28 -1.31
N GLN A 9 -46.74 -17.76 -2.53
CA GLN A 9 -45.79 -18.66 -3.18
C GLN A 9 -44.49 -17.92 -3.32
N ASP A 10 -43.47 -18.36 -2.57
CA ASP A 10 -42.08 -17.88 -2.67
C ASP A 10 -41.55 -18.26 -4.05
N ASN A 11 -41.76 -17.36 -4.99
CA ASN A 11 -41.32 -17.46 -6.38
C ASN A 11 -39.81 -17.17 -6.49
N ARG A 12 -39.04 -17.67 -5.52
CA ARG A 12 -37.57 -17.61 -5.64
C ARG A 12 -37.22 -18.47 -6.84
N ARG A 13 -36.86 -17.83 -7.93
CA ARG A 13 -36.18 -18.52 -9.03
C ARG A 13 -34.99 -19.25 -8.42
N PHE A 14 -35.07 -20.57 -8.40
CA PHE A 14 -33.94 -21.40 -7.97
C PHE A 14 -32.81 -21.16 -8.97
N VAL A 15 -31.91 -20.27 -8.62
CA VAL A 15 -30.68 -20.06 -9.39
C VAL A 15 -29.75 -21.19 -8.96
N PRO A 16 -29.35 -22.09 -9.87
CA PRO A 16 -28.44 -23.17 -9.51
C PRO A 16 -27.17 -22.56 -8.94
N MET A 17 -26.76 -23.00 -7.76
CA MET A 17 -25.53 -22.54 -7.12
C MET A 17 -24.35 -23.13 -7.88
N THR A 18 -23.66 -22.31 -8.64
CA THR A 18 -22.43 -22.68 -9.33
C THR A 18 -21.23 -22.01 -8.65
N LEU A 19 -20.02 -22.58 -8.81
CA LEU A 19 -18.82 -22.02 -8.21
C LEU A 19 -18.60 -20.54 -8.59
N PRO A 20 -18.73 -20.12 -9.87
CA PRO A 20 -18.64 -18.70 -10.24
C PRO A 20 -19.65 -17.81 -9.50
N LYS A 21 -20.91 -18.26 -9.36
CA LYS A 21 -21.95 -17.48 -8.65
C LYS A 21 -21.69 -17.38 -7.14
N LEU A 22 -21.15 -18.42 -6.54
CA LEU A 22 -20.72 -18.36 -5.14
C LEU A 22 -19.57 -17.36 -4.97
N ILE A 23 -18.57 -17.43 -5.84
CA ILE A 23 -17.42 -16.49 -5.83
C ILE A 23 -17.90 -15.05 -6.05
N GLU A 24 -18.81 -14.82 -7.00
CA GLU A 24 -19.42 -13.51 -7.25
C GLU A 24 -20.09 -12.94 -5.99
N ALA A 25 -20.86 -13.75 -5.28
CA ALA A 25 -21.52 -13.34 -4.03
C ALA A 25 -20.51 -13.00 -2.92
N LEU A 26 -19.42 -13.78 -2.79
CA LEU A 26 -18.36 -13.53 -1.82
C LEU A 26 -17.63 -12.22 -2.13
N LEU A 27 -17.29 -12.01 -3.38
CA LEU A 27 -16.61 -10.77 -3.84
C LEU A 27 -17.48 -9.54 -3.68
N PHE A 28 -18.79 -9.66 -3.95
CA PHE A 28 -19.75 -8.57 -3.75
C PHE A 28 -19.87 -8.17 -2.29
N SER A 29 -19.83 -9.14 -1.38
CA SER A 29 -19.96 -8.92 0.07
C SER A 29 -18.65 -8.50 0.73
N ALA A 30 -17.51 -8.70 0.07
CA ALA A 30 -16.20 -8.46 0.63
C ALA A 30 -15.86 -6.95 0.67
N GLN A 31 -15.34 -6.49 1.82
CA GLN A 31 -14.85 -5.12 1.98
C GLN A 31 -13.39 -4.93 1.53
N LYS A 32 -12.67 -6.04 1.35
CA LYS A 32 -11.27 -6.08 0.93
C LYS A 32 -11.11 -7.06 -0.24
N PRO A 33 -10.01 -6.96 -1.02
CA PRO A 33 -9.69 -7.99 -2.00
C PRO A 33 -9.63 -9.37 -1.38
N LEU A 34 -10.07 -10.41 -2.09
CA LEU A 34 -10.02 -11.80 -1.67
C LEU A 34 -9.08 -12.59 -2.60
N SER A 35 -8.11 -13.28 -2.02
CA SER A 35 -7.28 -14.23 -2.75
C SER A 35 -8.04 -15.52 -3.05
N ALA A 36 -7.63 -16.29 -4.06
CA ALA A 36 -8.19 -17.60 -4.37
C ALA A 36 -8.11 -18.52 -3.16
N LYS A 37 -7.02 -18.47 -2.40
CA LYS A 37 -6.85 -19.23 -1.15
C LYS A 37 -7.89 -18.85 -0.08
N GLU A 38 -8.11 -17.55 0.16
CA GLU A 38 -9.11 -17.09 1.13
C GLU A 38 -10.52 -17.55 0.74
N ILE A 39 -10.85 -17.55 -0.55
CA ILE A 39 -12.14 -18.05 -1.06
C ILE A 39 -12.27 -19.56 -0.76
N VAL A 40 -11.25 -20.37 -1.04
CA VAL A 40 -11.23 -21.79 -0.69
C VAL A 40 -11.40 -22.00 0.82
N ASP A 41 -10.74 -21.19 1.63
CA ASP A 41 -10.83 -21.29 3.10
C ASP A 41 -12.23 -20.90 3.62
N VAL A 42 -12.93 -19.98 2.97
CA VAL A 42 -14.33 -19.65 3.28
C VAL A 42 -15.23 -20.84 2.96
N ILE A 43 -15.08 -21.45 1.78
CA ILE A 43 -15.87 -22.63 1.36
C ILE A 43 -15.66 -23.81 2.33
N LYS A 44 -14.42 -24.07 2.74
CA LYS A 44 -14.10 -25.12 3.72
C LYS A 44 -14.75 -24.86 5.08
N ARG A 45 -14.67 -23.62 5.59
CA ARG A 45 -15.28 -23.24 6.87
C ARG A 45 -16.79 -23.37 6.85
N SER A 46 -17.46 -22.98 5.76
CA SER A 46 -18.91 -23.17 5.61
C SER A 46 -19.29 -24.64 5.66
N ARG A 47 -18.48 -25.51 5.06
CA ARG A 47 -18.70 -26.96 5.15
C ARG A 47 -18.55 -27.50 6.58
N GLU A 48 -17.51 -27.07 7.30
CA GLU A 48 -17.25 -27.46 8.69
C GLU A 48 -18.36 -26.97 9.64
N ALA A 49 -18.96 -25.82 9.34
CA ALA A 49 -20.10 -25.28 10.08
C ALA A 49 -21.41 -26.01 9.80
N GLY A 50 -21.44 -26.92 8.82
CA GLY A 50 -22.65 -27.68 8.45
C GLY A 50 -23.61 -26.91 7.54
N ASP A 51 -23.17 -25.83 6.92
CA ASP A 51 -23.95 -25.07 5.94
C ASP A 51 -24.25 -25.93 4.71
N PHE A 52 -25.40 -25.65 4.08
CA PHE A 52 -25.78 -26.34 2.84
C PHE A 52 -24.83 -25.92 1.71
N LEU A 53 -23.93 -26.83 1.36
CA LEU A 53 -23.04 -26.68 0.20
C LEU A 53 -23.33 -27.83 -0.79
N PRO A 54 -23.42 -27.53 -2.09
CA PRO A 54 -23.46 -28.58 -3.11
C PRO A 54 -22.23 -29.48 -2.98
N THR A 55 -22.42 -30.79 -3.16
CA THR A 55 -21.35 -31.80 -3.01
C THR A 55 -20.15 -31.53 -3.93
N GLU A 56 -20.41 -30.88 -5.06
CA GLU A 56 -19.41 -30.45 -6.04
C GLU A 56 -18.35 -29.48 -5.44
N PHE A 57 -18.71 -28.69 -4.41
CA PHE A 57 -17.78 -27.72 -3.81
C PHE A 57 -17.03 -28.26 -2.60
N ALA A 58 -17.29 -29.53 -2.24
CA ALA A 58 -16.71 -30.14 -1.05
C ALA A 58 -15.16 -30.17 -1.06
N ASN A 59 -14.56 -30.23 -2.24
CA ASN A 59 -13.10 -30.35 -2.44
C ASN A 59 -12.54 -29.36 -3.46
N VAL A 60 -13.13 -28.15 -3.54
CA VAL A 60 -12.67 -27.10 -4.47
C VAL A 60 -11.21 -26.75 -4.20
N LYS A 61 -10.41 -26.76 -5.26
CA LYS A 61 -8.99 -26.41 -5.24
C LYS A 61 -8.79 -24.94 -5.62
N GLU A 62 -7.67 -24.39 -5.19
CA GLU A 62 -7.29 -23.00 -5.51
C GLU A 62 -7.23 -22.76 -7.04
N ALA A 63 -6.75 -23.73 -7.80
CA ALA A 63 -6.71 -23.64 -9.26
C ALA A 63 -8.11 -23.54 -9.90
N GLU A 64 -9.10 -24.20 -9.35
CA GLU A 64 -10.49 -24.14 -9.84
C GLU A 64 -11.12 -22.78 -9.53
N VAL A 65 -10.82 -22.21 -8.35
CA VAL A 65 -11.23 -20.87 -7.98
C VAL A 65 -10.57 -19.83 -8.88
N ALA A 66 -9.27 -19.97 -9.14
CA ALA A 66 -8.55 -19.07 -10.04
C ALA A 66 -9.12 -19.10 -11.47
N ALA A 67 -9.42 -20.30 -12.01
CA ALA A 67 -10.05 -20.42 -13.32
C ALA A 67 -11.46 -19.79 -13.35
N ALA A 68 -12.25 -19.95 -12.28
CA ALA A 68 -13.58 -19.35 -12.18
C ALA A 68 -13.50 -17.81 -12.06
N LEU A 69 -12.48 -17.25 -11.40
CA LEU A 69 -12.24 -15.80 -11.32
C LEU A 69 -11.89 -15.20 -12.68
N GLU A 70 -11.03 -15.85 -13.45
CA GLU A 70 -10.71 -15.42 -14.83
C GLU A 70 -11.93 -15.51 -15.75
N GLN A 71 -12.74 -16.56 -15.60
CA GLN A 71 -14.00 -16.69 -16.34
C GLN A 71 -14.96 -15.53 -16.00
N LEU A 72 -15.17 -15.22 -14.72
CA LEU A 72 -16.02 -14.11 -14.28
C LEU A 72 -15.51 -12.76 -14.81
N LYS A 73 -14.19 -12.55 -14.80
CA LYS A 73 -13.57 -11.34 -15.35
C LYS A 73 -13.89 -11.19 -16.84
N ALA A 74 -13.72 -12.26 -17.61
CA ALA A 74 -14.03 -12.27 -19.04
C ALA A 74 -15.53 -12.03 -19.30
N GLU A 75 -16.41 -12.63 -18.50
CA GLU A 75 -17.86 -12.45 -18.58
C GLU A 75 -18.26 -10.99 -18.34
N TYR A 76 -17.73 -10.34 -17.30
CA TYR A 76 -18.03 -8.93 -16.99
C TYR A 76 -17.56 -7.96 -18.08
N ILE A 77 -16.39 -8.22 -18.66
CA ILE A 77 -15.90 -7.45 -19.82
C ILE A 77 -16.83 -7.63 -21.01
N GLY A 78 -17.23 -8.87 -21.31
CA GLY A 78 -18.10 -9.18 -22.45
C GLY A 78 -19.51 -8.60 -22.33
N GLN A 79 -20.06 -8.54 -21.12
CA GLN A 79 -21.41 -8.02 -20.85
C GLN A 79 -21.46 -6.50 -20.61
N GLN A 80 -20.34 -5.82 -20.64
CA GLN A 80 -20.23 -4.36 -20.44
C GLN A 80 -20.92 -3.86 -19.16
N HIS A 81 -20.70 -4.55 -18.03
CA HIS A 81 -21.22 -4.13 -16.75
C HIS A 81 -20.64 -2.78 -16.30
N ALA A 82 -21.41 -2.04 -15.47
CA ALA A 82 -20.94 -0.79 -14.84
C ALA A 82 -19.89 -1.04 -13.71
N PHE A 83 -19.53 -2.28 -13.47
CA PHE A 83 -18.50 -2.72 -12.54
C PHE A 83 -17.67 -3.83 -13.18
N GLN A 84 -16.47 -4.01 -12.69
CA GLN A 84 -15.52 -4.97 -13.24
C GLN A 84 -14.81 -5.72 -12.13
N LEU A 85 -14.32 -6.91 -12.44
CA LEU A 85 -13.49 -7.72 -11.56
C LEU A 85 -12.03 -7.44 -11.86
N VAL A 86 -11.30 -6.90 -10.87
CA VAL A 86 -9.88 -6.58 -10.99
C VAL A 86 -9.04 -7.41 -10.04
N GLU A 87 -7.91 -7.85 -10.51
CA GLU A 87 -6.89 -8.48 -9.69
C GLU A 87 -5.98 -7.41 -9.11
N LYS A 88 -5.77 -7.43 -7.81
CA LYS A 88 -4.87 -6.57 -7.05
C LYS A 88 -3.79 -7.40 -6.36
N ALA A 89 -2.80 -6.76 -5.75
CA ALA A 89 -1.74 -7.45 -5.03
C ALA A 89 -2.23 -8.40 -3.92
N GLN A 90 -3.36 -8.09 -3.29
CA GLN A 90 -3.95 -8.92 -2.21
C GLN A 90 -5.03 -9.91 -2.71
N GLY A 91 -5.35 -9.91 -3.98
CA GLY A 91 -6.39 -10.76 -4.54
C GLY A 91 -7.40 -10.00 -5.42
N TRP A 92 -8.58 -10.54 -5.58
CA TRP A 92 -9.60 -10.07 -6.49
C TRP A 92 -10.63 -9.19 -5.81
N GLN A 93 -11.09 -8.17 -6.50
CA GLN A 93 -12.11 -7.24 -5.99
C GLN A 93 -13.02 -6.75 -7.11
N LEU A 94 -14.32 -6.64 -6.79
CA LEU A 94 -15.27 -5.92 -7.64
C LEU A 94 -15.10 -4.42 -7.43
N VAL A 95 -14.95 -3.70 -8.52
CA VAL A 95 -14.82 -2.24 -8.53
C VAL A 95 -15.75 -1.63 -9.57
N SER A 96 -16.22 -0.40 -9.36
CA SER A 96 -16.98 0.32 -10.37
C SER A 96 -16.09 0.64 -11.58
N ASP A 97 -16.65 0.60 -12.78
CA ASP A 97 -15.95 1.00 -13.98
C ASP A 97 -15.49 2.47 -13.88
N PRO A 98 -14.26 2.81 -14.30
CA PRO A 98 -13.72 4.16 -14.26
C PRO A 98 -14.59 5.21 -14.93
N ALA A 99 -15.38 4.84 -15.95
CA ALA A 99 -16.31 5.73 -16.62
C ALA A 99 -17.34 6.35 -15.66
N TYR A 100 -17.69 5.65 -14.59
CA TYR A 100 -18.67 6.11 -13.59
C TYR A 100 -18.03 6.75 -12.36
N ALA A 101 -16.71 6.84 -12.29
CA ALA A 101 -15.97 7.29 -11.10
C ALA A 101 -16.39 8.67 -10.57
N GLN A 102 -16.79 9.61 -11.46
CA GLN A 102 -17.22 10.95 -11.04
C GLN A 102 -18.53 10.94 -10.25
N TRP A 103 -19.46 10.04 -10.57
CA TRP A 103 -20.74 9.88 -9.85
C TRP A 103 -20.53 9.10 -8.56
N VAL A 104 -19.77 8.00 -8.61
CA VAL A 104 -19.46 7.17 -7.42
C VAL A 104 -18.78 8.00 -6.33
N ARG A 105 -17.85 8.89 -6.70
CA ARG A 105 -17.20 9.80 -5.73
C ARG A 105 -18.17 10.74 -5.01
N ARG A 106 -19.30 11.06 -5.59
CA ARG A 106 -20.31 11.93 -4.96
C ARG A 106 -21.14 11.21 -3.91
N LEU A 107 -21.18 9.87 -3.95
CA LEU A 107 -21.83 9.06 -2.90
C LEU A 107 -21.04 9.09 -1.58
N PHE A 108 -19.74 9.34 -1.65
CA PHE A 108 -18.83 9.33 -0.50
C PHE A 108 -18.17 10.70 -0.36
N PRO A 109 -18.91 11.72 0.10
CA PRO A 109 -18.34 13.06 0.30
C PRO A 109 -17.41 13.05 1.51
N GLY A 110 -16.20 12.59 1.32
CA GLY A 110 -15.12 12.63 2.30
C GLY A 110 -14.13 13.75 1.99
N PRO A 111 -13.26 14.11 2.93
CA PRO A 111 -12.17 15.04 2.66
C PRO A 111 -11.34 14.48 1.50
N LYS A 112 -11.20 15.29 0.44
CA LYS A 112 -10.34 14.93 -0.69
C LYS A 112 -8.92 14.77 -0.16
N GLN A 113 -8.40 13.56 -0.20
CA GLN A 113 -6.97 13.38 0.06
C GLN A 113 -6.21 14.30 -0.89
N ALA A 114 -5.42 15.20 -0.32
CA ALA A 114 -4.60 16.11 -1.12
C ALA A 114 -3.72 15.28 -2.08
N ARG A 115 -3.68 15.65 -3.34
CA ARG A 115 -2.81 14.99 -4.31
C ARG A 115 -1.37 15.05 -3.82
N LEU A 116 -0.58 14.03 -4.16
CA LEU A 116 0.85 14.09 -3.95
C LEU A 116 1.43 15.23 -4.81
N THR A 117 2.32 16.01 -4.21
CA THR A 117 3.03 17.06 -4.96
C THR A 117 4.00 16.42 -5.96
N PRO A 118 4.40 17.10 -7.06
CA PRO A 118 5.40 16.56 -7.97
C PRO A 118 6.69 16.10 -7.28
N PRO A 119 7.28 16.85 -6.32
CA PRO A 119 8.44 16.38 -5.56
C PRO A 119 8.17 15.07 -4.78
N ALA A 120 6.96 14.91 -4.23
CA ALA A 120 6.60 13.69 -3.51
C ALA A 120 6.45 12.49 -4.45
N LEU A 121 5.90 12.70 -5.65
CA LEU A 121 5.81 11.65 -6.67
C LEU A 121 7.18 11.20 -7.16
N GLU A 122 8.10 12.14 -7.40
CA GLU A 122 9.48 11.83 -7.82
C GLU A 122 10.22 11.03 -6.75
N THR A 123 10.14 11.45 -5.49
CA THR A 123 10.75 10.74 -4.35
C THR A 123 10.14 9.34 -4.20
N LEU A 124 8.82 9.22 -4.29
CA LEU A 124 8.12 7.95 -4.23
C LEU A 124 8.53 7.01 -5.38
N ALA A 125 8.68 7.54 -6.58
CA ALA A 125 9.14 6.77 -7.73
C ALA A 125 10.57 6.22 -7.49
N ILE A 126 11.52 7.04 -7.03
CA ILE A 126 12.86 6.57 -6.72
C ILE A 126 12.82 5.41 -5.72
N ILE A 127 12.05 5.56 -4.63
CA ILE A 127 11.90 4.49 -3.65
C ILE A 127 11.29 3.24 -4.30
N ALA A 128 10.21 3.36 -5.06
CA ALA A 128 9.52 2.23 -5.67
C ALA A 128 10.42 1.41 -6.62
N TYR A 129 11.27 2.07 -7.39
CA TYR A 129 12.17 1.40 -8.33
C TYR A 129 13.46 0.87 -7.70
N ARG A 130 13.89 1.42 -6.55
CA ARG A 130 15.21 1.17 -5.96
C ARG A 130 15.18 0.54 -4.58
N GLN A 131 14.01 0.30 -4.05
CA GLN A 131 13.87 -0.32 -2.73
C GLN A 131 14.55 -1.70 -2.61
N PRO A 132 15.12 -2.04 -1.43
CA PRO A 132 15.23 -1.19 -0.25
C PRO A 132 16.34 -0.13 -0.42
N ILE A 133 16.09 1.14 -0.07
CA ILE A 133 16.98 2.27 -0.31
C ILE A 133 17.13 3.16 0.93
N THR A 134 18.30 3.78 1.14
CA THR A 134 18.50 4.71 2.25
C THR A 134 18.01 6.12 1.89
N ARG A 135 17.76 6.95 2.91
CA ARG A 135 17.45 8.37 2.69
C ARG A 135 18.56 9.08 1.92
N ALA A 136 19.82 8.86 2.32
CA ALA A 136 20.96 9.50 1.70
C ALA A 136 21.09 9.18 0.20
N ASP A 137 20.79 7.93 -0.20
CA ASP A 137 20.80 7.55 -1.61
C ASP A 137 19.68 8.23 -2.41
N VAL A 138 18.49 8.36 -1.81
CA VAL A 138 17.40 9.10 -2.45
C VAL A 138 17.74 10.58 -2.59
N GLU A 139 18.33 11.21 -1.57
CA GLU A 139 18.80 12.59 -1.60
C GLU A 139 19.91 12.79 -2.64
N ALA A 140 20.82 11.82 -2.79
CA ALA A 140 21.86 11.87 -3.81
C ALA A 140 21.29 11.89 -5.25
N VAL A 141 20.19 11.16 -5.47
CA VAL A 141 19.49 11.16 -6.77
C VAL A 141 18.70 12.45 -6.97
N ARG A 142 18.05 12.95 -5.91
CA ARG A 142 17.17 14.12 -5.96
C ARG A 142 17.94 15.45 -5.98
N GLY A 143 19.15 15.47 -5.41
CA GLY A 143 19.93 16.68 -5.20
C GLY A 143 19.38 17.63 -4.13
N VAL A 144 18.37 17.23 -3.37
CA VAL A 144 17.71 18.04 -2.33
C VAL A 144 17.35 17.20 -1.11
N ASN A 145 17.18 17.86 0.04
CA ASN A 145 16.69 17.22 1.25
C ASN A 145 15.24 16.72 1.06
N ILE A 146 14.96 15.50 1.53
CA ILE A 146 13.67 14.84 1.37
C ILE A 146 12.92 14.57 2.67
N ASP A 147 13.38 15.04 3.83
CA ASP A 147 12.83 14.70 5.15
C ASP A 147 11.30 14.93 5.22
N GLY A 148 10.86 16.12 4.89
CA GLY A 148 9.43 16.45 4.92
C GLY A 148 8.59 15.65 3.91
N VAL A 149 9.18 15.35 2.75
CA VAL A 149 8.52 14.53 1.72
C VAL A 149 8.43 13.09 2.19
N LEU A 150 9.52 12.53 2.71
CA LEU A 150 9.58 11.16 3.20
C LEU A 150 8.60 10.93 4.35
N GLN A 151 8.54 11.88 5.30
CA GLN A 151 7.57 11.85 6.38
C GLN A 151 6.13 11.84 5.85
N THR A 152 5.80 12.72 4.90
CA THR A 152 4.48 12.76 4.26
C THR A 152 4.13 11.44 3.59
N LEU A 153 5.08 10.80 2.89
CA LEU A 153 4.86 9.51 2.25
C LEU A 153 4.61 8.38 3.26
N MET A 154 5.31 8.40 4.41
CA MET A 154 5.08 7.46 5.51
C MET A 154 3.73 7.70 6.21
N GLU A 155 3.37 8.95 6.50
CA GLU A 155 2.07 9.32 7.09
C GLU A 155 0.89 8.89 6.21
N ARG A 156 1.08 8.92 4.88
CA ARG A 156 0.10 8.43 3.91
C ARG A 156 0.13 6.91 3.73
N GLY A 157 1.01 6.21 4.41
CA GLY A 157 1.15 4.76 4.32
C GLY A 157 1.68 4.25 2.97
N LEU A 158 2.29 5.11 2.14
CA LEU A 158 2.85 4.72 0.85
C LEU A 158 4.25 4.12 0.97
N VAL A 159 5.01 4.56 1.98
CA VAL A 159 6.38 4.14 2.29
C VAL A 159 6.44 3.67 3.74
N LYS A 160 7.27 2.68 4.00
CA LYS A 160 7.58 2.17 5.35
C LYS A 160 9.08 1.93 5.51
N ILE A 161 9.52 1.74 6.74
CA ILE A 161 10.87 1.31 7.06
C ILE A 161 10.95 -0.20 6.86
N ALA A 162 11.87 -0.65 6.01
CA ALA A 162 12.15 -2.07 5.76
C ALA A 162 13.13 -2.68 6.77
N GLY A 163 14.03 -1.83 7.31
CA GLY A 163 15.09 -2.25 8.24
C GLY A 163 16.22 -1.23 8.32
N ARG A 164 17.42 -1.72 8.55
CA ARG A 164 18.65 -0.91 8.57
C ARG A 164 19.69 -1.53 7.65
N ALA A 165 20.44 -0.68 6.96
CA ALA A 165 21.55 -1.14 6.12
C ALA A 165 22.73 -1.63 6.98
N GLU A 166 23.48 -2.60 6.47
CA GLU A 166 24.68 -3.14 7.12
C GLU A 166 25.95 -2.38 6.68
N ILE A 167 25.88 -1.04 6.74
CA ILE A 167 26.99 -0.14 6.44
C ILE A 167 27.25 0.76 7.63
N PRO A 168 28.41 1.45 7.73
CA PRO A 168 28.71 2.37 8.82
C PRO A 168 27.58 3.39 9.02
N GLY A 169 27.18 3.61 10.28
CA GLY A 169 26.03 4.44 10.65
C GLY A 169 24.69 3.71 10.63
N ARG A 170 24.58 2.49 10.10
CA ARG A 170 23.36 1.63 10.02
C ARG A 170 22.09 2.42 9.66
N PRO A 171 22.08 3.18 8.55
CA PRO A 171 20.94 4.02 8.18
C PRO A 171 19.69 3.18 7.93
N LEU A 172 18.52 3.83 8.10
CA LEU A 172 17.23 3.22 7.81
C LEU A 172 17.09 2.95 6.30
N LEU A 173 16.50 1.81 5.99
CA LEU A 173 16.07 1.42 4.64
C LEU A 173 14.57 1.65 4.50
N TYR A 174 14.18 2.16 3.36
CA TYR A 174 12.80 2.48 3.01
C TYR A 174 12.32 1.62 1.86
N GLU A 175 11.06 1.22 1.93
CA GLU A 175 10.37 0.47 0.87
C GLU A 175 8.91 0.91 0.76
N THR A 176 8.26 0.58 -0.35
CA THR A 176 6.83 0.82 -0.55
C THR A 176 6.00 -0.18 0.25
N THR A 177 4.77 0.18 0.54
CA THR A 177 3.82 -0.65 1.28
C THR A 177 2.90 -1.43 0.33
N GLN A 178 2.09 -2.32 0.90
CA GLN A 178 0.98 -2.95 0.18
C GLN A 178 -0.04 -1.90 -0.29
N PHE A 179 -0.28 -0.87 0.52
CA PHE A 179 -1.18 0.23 0.16
C PHE A 179 -0.70 0.99 -1.08
N PHE A 180 0.63 1.10 -1.29
CA PHE A 180 1.19 1.66 -2.53
C PHE A 180 0.72 0.85 -3.75
N LEU A 181 0.84 -0.48 -3.72
CA LEU A 181 0.40 -1.33 -4.83
C LEU A 181 -1.11 -1.18 -5.08
N ASP A 182 -1.91 -1.21 -4.02
CA ASP A 182 -3.37 -1.02 -4.10
C ASP A 182 -3.75 0.36 -4.66
N HIS A 183 -3.02 1.41 -4.24
CA HIS A 183 -3.27 2.78 -4.66
C HIS A 183 -2.99 3.01 -6.16
N PHE A 184 -1.93 2.37 -6.67
CA PHE A 184 -1.56 2.46 -8.08
C PHE A 184 -2.17 1.35 -8.95
N GLY A 185 -2.93 0.41 -8.35
CA GLY A 185 -3.59 -0.68 -9.06
C GLY A 185 -2.63 -1.74 -9.59
N LEU A 186 -1.49 -1.92 -8.92
CA LEU A 186 -0.45 -2.90 -9.28
C LEU A 186 -0.66 -4.20 -8.50
N ARG A 187 -0.34 -5.34 -9.14
CA ARG A 187 -0.27 -6.65 -8.48
C ARG A 187 1.07 -6.88 -7.80
N SER A 188 2.13 -6.40 -8.43
CA SER A 188 3.50 -6.47 -7.92
C SER A 188 4.33 -5.28 -8.39
N LEU A 189 5.52 -5.11 -7.82
CA LEU A 189 6.48 -4.08 -8.25
C LEU A 189 7.02 -4.32 -9.66
N ASP A 190 6.91 -5.53 -10.18
CA ASP A 190 7.40 -5.88 -11.51
C ASP A 190 6.45 -5.38 -12.61
N GLU A 191 5.22 -4.97 -12.24
CA GLU A 191 4.30 -4.28 -13.16
C GLU A 191 4.59 -2.78 -13.33
N LEU A 192 5.59 -2.25 -12.61
CA LEU A 192 6.04 -0.87 -12.83
C LEU A 192 6.62 -0.73 -14.26
N PRO A 193 6.30 0.36 -14.98
CA PRO A 193 6.82 0.58 -16.32
C PRO A 193 8.36 0.65 -16.32
N ASN A 194 9.00 -0.02 -17.30
CA ASN A 194 10.45 -0.01 -17.49
C ASN A 194 11.25 -0.41 -16.24
N VAL A 195 10.71 -1.31 -15.41
CA VAL A 195 11.29 -1.65 -14.10
C VAL A 195 12.71 -2.17 -14.19
N GLU A 196 13.00 -3.05 -15.17
CA GLU A 196 14.33 -3.63 -15.36
C GLU A 196 15.36 -2.59 -15.80
N GLU A 197 15.00 -1.74 -16.77
CA GLU A 197 15.87 -0.67 -17.25
C GLU A 197 16.19 0.33 -16.12
N LEU A 198 15.19 0.76 -15.36
CA LEU A 198 15.36 1.74 -14.30
C LEU A 198 16.08 1.16 -13.08
N ARG A 199 15.92 -0.13 -12.79
CA ARG A 199 16.71 -0.83 -11.77
C ARG A 199 18.19 -0.99 -12.19
N ALA A 200 18.46 -1.22 -13.47
CA ALA A 200 19.80 -1.38 -14.00
C ALA A 200 20.59 -0.08 -14.12
N ARG A 201 19.93 1.09 -14.22
CA ARG A 201 20.63 2.38 -14.31
C ARG A 201 21.46 2.63 -13.05
N HIS A 202 22.76 2.93 -13.24
CA HIS A 202 23.61 3.44 -12.16
C HIS A 202 23.15 4.83 -11.77
N LEU A 203 22.56 4.96 -10.58
CA LEU A 203 22.22 6.26 -9.99
C LEU A 203 23.36 6.66 -9.02
N PRO A 204 23.51 7.96 -8.74
CA PRO A 204 24.41 8.43 -7.70
C PRO A 204 24.09 7.71 -6.38
N VAL A 205 25.09 7.09 -5.78
CA VAL A 205 25.00 6.54 -4.43
C VAL A 205 25.60 7.56 -3.49
N ALA A 206 24.98 7.77 -2.33
CA ALA A 206 25.56 8.66 -1.34
C ALA A 206 26.98 8.17 -0.99
N SER A 207 27.99 9.00 -1.24
CA SER A 207 29.35 8.71 -0.79
C SER A 207 29.31 8.58 0.74
N PRO A 208 29.90 7.54 1.35
CA PRO A 208 29.97 7.46 2.79
C PRO A 208 30.64 8.74 3.31
N ALA A 209 29.95 9.48 4.17
CA ALA A 209 30.52 10.66 4.82
C ALA A 209 31.85 10.23 5.44
N PRO A 210 32.96 10.99 5.21
CA PRO A 210 34.23 10.69 5.87
C PRO A 210 33.98 10.66 7.38
N ALA A 211 34.32 9.55 8.01
CA ALA A 211 34.26 9.41 9.45
C ALA A 211 34.91 10.63 10.06
N ALA A 212 34.20 11.41 10.86
CA ALA A 212 34.76 12.53 11.59
C ALA A 212 35.93 11.99 12.41
N VAL A 213 37.15 12.32 11.95
CA VAL A 213 38.35 12.01 12.67
C VAL A 213 38.30 12.88 13.93
N ALA A 214 38.06 12.25 15.07
CA ALA A 214 38.24 12.91 16.36
C ALA A 214 39.70 13.38 16.43
N GLY A 215 39.91 14.65 16.23
CA GLY A 215 41.24 15.29 16.40
C GLY A 215 41.67 15.14 17.84
N PRO A 216 42.96 14.85 18.10
CA PRO A 216 43.47 14.74 19.46
C PRO A 216 43.44 16.09 20.15
N GLY A 217 42.95 16.08 21.39
CA GLY A 217 42.88 17.29 22.25
C GLY A 217 44.19 18.02 22.39
N SER A 218 44.17 19.29 22.09
CA SER A 218 45.25 20.22 22.46
C SER A 218 44.94 20.75 23.86
N SER A 219 45.63 20.19 24.82
CA SER A 219 45.76 20.73 26.17
C SER A 219 46.67 21.93 26.16
N THR A 220 46.23 23.12 26.48
CA THR A 220 47.04 24.28 26.77
C THR A 220 47.04 24.57 28.26
N PRO A 221 48.20 24.68 28.92
CA PRO A 221 48.26 24.89 30.36
C PRO A 221 48.00 26.35 30.73
N ALA A 222 47.45 26.49 31.95
CA ALA A 222 47.20 27.75 32.63
C ALA A 222 48.47 28.55 32.87
N THR A 223 48.39 29.86 32.70
CA THR A 223 49.33 30.80 33.30
C THR A 223 48.60 31.87 34.11
N THR A 224 49.01 31.96 35.37
CA THR A 224 48.60 32.80 36.43
C THR A 224 49.08 34.26 36.24
N GLY A 225 48.32 35.21 36.75
CA GLY A 225 48.71 36.60 37.01
C GLY A 225 47.52 37.53 36.78
N GLY A 226 46.90 38.08 37.72
CA GLY A 226 47.24 38.78 38.91
C GLY A 226 46.79 40.23 38.77
N VAL A 227 46.02 40.73 39.76
CA VAL A 227 45.88 42.12 40.24
C VAL A 227 44.85 43.02 39.55
N GLU A 228 43.77 43.29 40.18
CA GLU A 228 43.35 44.36 41.11
C GLU A 228 42.55 45.55 40.49
N ALA A 229 41.49 45.85 41.21
CA ALA A 229 40.84 47.16 41.49
C ALA A 229 39.53 47.53 40.77
N GLU A 230 38.52 47.52 41.59
CA GLU A 230 37.23 48.27 41.59
C GLU A 230 37.46 49.83 41.58
N PRO A 231 36.45 50.72 41.65
CA PRO A 231 34.99 50.63 41.38
C PRO A 231 34.45 51.89 40.64
N GLY A 232 33.16 51.91 40.37
CA GLY A 232 32.50 53.17 40.05
C GLY A 232 31.15 53.10 39.34
N SER A 233 30.07 52.95 40.07
CA SER A 233 28.75 53.44 39.68
C SER A 233 28.69 54.97 39.79
N PRO A 234 27.73 55.73 39.20
CA PRO A 234 26.30 55.54 39.31
C PRO A 234 25.49 56.02 38.03
N THR A 235 24.23 55.57 38.01
CA THR A 235 23.02 56.14 37.34
C THR A 235 22.81 57.64 37.71
N PRO A 236 21.85 58.46 37.16
CA PRO A 236 20.72 58.19 36.26
C PRO A 236 20.52 59.26 35.19
N ASP A 237 19.64 59.03 34.20
CA ASP A 237 18.42 59.81 33.88
C ASP A 237 17.65 59.07 32.77
#